data_1bd4ae842b7d48e4a583d2eed8bf4dbd
#
_entry.id   1bd4ae842b7d48e4a583d2eed8bf4dbd
#
_cell.length_a   1.000
_cell.length_b   1.000
_cell.length_c   1.000
_cell.angle_alpha   90.00
_cell.angle_beta   90.00
_cell.angle_gamma   90.00
#
_symmetry.space_group_name_H-M   'P 1'
#
loop_
_entity.id
_entity.type
_entity.pdbx_description
1 polymer ?
#
loop_
_entity_poly.entity_id
_entity_poly.type
_entity_poly.pdbx_seq_one_letter_code
_entity_poly.pdbx_strand_id
1 'polypeptide(L)'
;TLTQPLFMGGKIIAYNKITKYAERLAESQHATGMQDLILQTDQIYWQIISLVNKKKLAENFLELVQKLDSDVDKMIKEGVATKADGLSVKVKVNEAEMMLTQVDNGLNLSKMLLCQLCGLPLETDFQLADESMKDLPLPNTYTEANVSTALSNREELKSLELASEIYRQKVNVVRADFLPSVALTANYLVTNPSLVNGFENKFRGMWAAGIVVKIPVFHWGEGIYKVKAAKAEANIARYKLEDIKEKVELQVTQNSYKVNE
;
A
#
# COMPACT_ATOMS: atom_id res chain seq x y z
N THR A 1 -39.24 4.70 21.63
CA THR A 1 -39.44 5.37 20.35
C THR A 1 -38.78 4.54 19.27
N LEU A 2 -39.50 4.18 18.23
CA LEU A 2 -39.00 3.55 17.00
C LEU A 2 -39.12 4.57 15.89
N THR A 3 -38.05 4.74 15.11
CA THR A 3 -38.06 5.64 13.94
C THR A 3 -37.50 4.89 12.74
N GLN A 4 -38.31 4.70 11.71
CA GLN A 4 -37.94 4.07 10.47
C GLN A 4 -37.94 5.10 9.34
N PRO A 5 -36.76 5.47 8.78
CA PRO A 5 -36.72 6.34 7.63
C PRO A 5 -37.30 5.63 6.39
N LEU A 6 -38.26 6.23 5.75
CA LEU A 6 -38.87 5.76 4.50
C LEU A 6 -38.21 6.41 3.28
N PHE A 7 -37.92 7.72 3.40
CA PHE A 7 -37.24 8.48 2.36
C PHE A 7 -36.33 9.54 2.98
N MET A 8 -35.11 9.67 2.47
CA MET A 8 -34.13 10.63 2.94
C MET A 8 -33.44 11.34 1.76
N GLY A 9 -34.22 11.89 0.82
CA GLY A 9 -33.64 12.61 -0.31
C GLY A 9 -32.67 11.80 -1.18
N GLY A 10 -32.78 10.46 -1.18
CA GLY A 10 -31.84 9.57 -1.88
C GLY A 10 -30.57 9.20 -1.07
N LYS A 11 -30.42 9.66 0.18
CA LYS A 11 -29.25 9.43 1.04
C LYS A 11 -28.98 7.94 1.26
N ILE A 12 -30.03 7.14 1.52
CA ILE A 12 -29.93 5.69 1.75
C ILE A 12 -29.37 5.00 0.48
N ILE A 13 -29.86 5.38 -0.70
CA ILE A 13 -29.39 4.82 -1.98
C ILE A 13 -27.92 5.18 -2.22
N ALA A 14 -27.55 6.43 -1.92
CA ALA A 14 -26.17 6.89 -2.07
C ALA A 14 -25.22 6.14 -1.11
N TYR A 15 -25.61 5.94 0.16
CA TYR A 15 -24.82 5.15 1.11
C TYR A 15 -24.68 3.69 0.70
N ASN A 16 -25.75 3.05 0.22
CA ASN A 16 -25.67 1.68 -0.30
C ASN A 16 -24.68 1.56 -1.46
N LYS A 17 -24.65 2.55 -2.36
CA LYS A 17 -23.66 2.60 -3.44
C LYS A 17 -22.24 2.79 -2.89
N ILE A 18 -22.06 3.72 -1.94
CA ILE A 18 -20.77 3.94 -1.28
C ILE A 18 -20.25 2.64 -0.65
N THR A 19 -21.10 1.94 0.11
CA THR A 19 -20.70 0.69 0.78
C THR A 19 -20.33 -0.38 -0.24
N LYS A 20 -21.09 -0.52 -1.33
CA LYS A 20 -20.76 -1.46 -2.42
C LYS A 20 -19.44 -1.11 -3.13
N TYR A 21 -19.17 0.18 -3.35
CA TYR A 21 -17.88 0.60 -3.91
C TYR A 21 -16.74 0.42 -2.91
N ALA A 22 -16.99 0.64 -1.60
CA ALA A 22 -16.00 0.43 -0.55
C ALA A 22 -15.63 -1.06 -0.40
N GLU A 23 -16.57 -1.98 -0.52
CA GLU A 23 -16.31 -3.43 -0.57
C GLU A 23 -15.37 -3.77 -1.72
N ARG A 24 -15.72 -3.37 -2.95
CA ARG A 24 -14.86 -3.59 -4.12
C ARG A 24 -13.50 -2.91 -4.03
N LEU A 25 -13.46 -1.73 -3.41
CA LEU A 25 -12.20 -1.02 -3.14
C LEU A 25 -11.30 -1.84 -2.23
N ALA A 26 -11.85 -2.43 -1.15
CA ALA A 26 -11.11 -3.29 -0.25
C ALA A 26 -10.60 -4.55 -0.96
N GLU A 27 -11.39 -5.17 -1.83
CA GLU A 27 -10.97 -6.32 -2.67
C GLU A 27 -9.81 -5.94 -3.60
N SER A 28 -9.91 -4.81 -4.28
CA SER A 28 -8.85 -4.32 -5.17
C SER A 28 -7.57 -3.94 -4.41
N GLN A 29 -7.70 -3.34 -3.22
CA GLN A 29 -6.56 -3.05 -2.34
C GLN A 29 -5.88 -4.34 -1.84
N HIS A 30 -6.66 -5.37 -1.51
CA HIS A 30 -6.12 -6.67 -1.16
C HIS A 30 -5.33 -7.28 -2.34
N ALA A 31 -5.88 -7.23 -3.54
CA ALA A 31 -5.19 -7.70 -4.74
C ALA A 31 -3.89 -6.94 -5.02
N THR A 32 -3.89 -5.61 -4.85
CA THR A 32 -2.68 -4.77 -4.93
C THR A 32 -1.65 -5.21 -3.90
N GLY A 33 -2.05 -5.38 -2.63
CA GLY A 33 -1.15 -5.82 -1.57
C GLY A 33 -0.53 -7.19 -1.84
N MET A 34 -1.27 -8.12 -2.44
CA MET A 34 -0.74 -9.42 -2.87
C MET A 34 0.31 -9.28 -3.98
N GLN A 35 0.05 -8.43 -4.98
CA GLN A 35 1.01 -8.16 -6.06
C GLN A 35 2.28 -7.50 -5.54
N ASP A 36 2.16 -6.52 -4.64
CA ASP A 36 3.29 -5.86 -4.01
C ASP A 36 4.14 -6.83 -3.18
N LEU A 37 3.47 -7.73 -2.43
CA LEU A 37 4.16 -8.75 -1.65
C LEU A 37 4.96 -9.70 -2.53
N ILE A 38 4.38 -10.18 -3.63
CA ILE A 38 5.06 -11.04 -4.61
C ILE A 38 6.28 -10.32 -5.18
N LEU A 39 6.11 -9.08 -5.65
CA LEU A 39 7.19 -8.29 -6.21
C LEU A 39 8.33 -8.06 -5.21
N GLN A 40 8.01 -7.72 -3.96
CA GLN A 40 9.01 -7.56 -2.90
C GLN A 40 9.75 -8.86 -2.61
N THR A 41 9.03 -9.98 -2.59
CA THR A 41 9.62 -11.31 -2.37
C THR A 41 10.60 -11.66 -3.48
N ASP A 42 10.22 -11.44 -4.75
CA ASP A 42 11.09 -11.66 -5.90
C ASP A 42 12.34 -10.77 -5.86
N GLN A 43 12.18 -9.49 -5.53
CA GLN A 43 13.30 -8.56 -5.41
C GLN A 43 14.31 -9.00 -4.35
N ILE A 44 13.82 -9.41 -3.17
CA ILE A 44 14.69 -9.87 -2.08
C ILE A 44 15.33 -11.21 -2.42
N TYR A 45 14.61 -12.11 -3.07
CA TYR A 45 15.15 -13.38 -3.56
C TYR A 45 16.39 -13.16 -4.44
N TRP A 46 16.26 -12.33 -5.48
CA TRP A 46 17.37 -12.02 -6.39
C TRP A 46 18.47 -11.19 -5.73
N GLN A 47 18.12 -10.35 -4.76
CA GLN A 47 19.10 -9.62 -3.95
C GLN A 47 19.97 -10.58 -3.14
N ILE A 48 19.41 -11.62 -2.52
CA ILE A 48 20.16 -12.65 -1.79
C ILE A 48 21.12 -13.36 -2.73
N ILE A 49 20.66 -13.78 -3.92
CA ILE A 49 21.53 -14.44 -4.92
C ILE A 49 22.69 -13.54 -5.35
N SER A 50 22.40 -12.26 -5.58
CA SER A 50 23.43 -11.25 -5.90
C SER A 50 24.44 -11.11 -4.75
N LEU A 51 23.99 -11.08 -3.49
CA LEU A 51 24.86 -10.97 -2.32
C LEU A 51 25.70 -12.24 -2.10
N VAL A 52 25.17 -13.44 -2.34
CA VAL A 52 25.93 -14.67 -2.31
C VAL A 52 27.09 -14.65 -3.32
N ASN A 53 26.85 -14.18 -4.53
CA ASN A 53 27.90 -14.05 -5.53
C ASN A 53 28.90 -12.93 -5.20
N LYS A 54 28.45 -11.81 -4.64
CA LYS A 54 29.33 -10.74 -4.12
C LYS A 54 30.20 -11.24 -2.96
N LYS A 55 29.68 -12.10 -2.09
CA LYS A 55 30.45 -12.72 -1.01
C LYS A 55 31.59 -13.55 -1.57
N LYS A 56 31.31 -14.45 -2.52
CA LYS A 56 32.36 -15.25 -3.19
C LYS A 56 33.44 -14.36 -3.82
N LEU A 57 33.04 -13.25 -4.46
CA LEU A 57 33.98 -12.29 -5.03
C LEU A 57 34.83 -11.60 -3.96
N ALA A 58 34.23 -11.18 -2.85
CA ALA A 58 34.92 -10.53 -1.74
C ALA A 58 35.89 -11.50 -1.04
N GLU A 59 35.53 -12.77 -0.86
CA GLU A 59 36.42 -13.82 -0.33
C GLU A 59 37.61 -14.00 -1.25
N ASN A 60 37.44 -14.18 -2.55
CA ASN A 60 38.53 -14.31 -3.51
C ASN A 60 39.43 -13.06 -3.54
N PHE A 61 38.84 -11.86 -3.42
CA PHE A 61 39.61 -10.62 -3.36
C PHE A 61 40.42 -10.51 -2.08
N LEU A 62 39.87 -10.92 -0.94
CA LEU A 62 40.59 -10.95 0.33
C LEU A 62 41.76 -11.92 0.27
N GLU A 63 41.60 -13.14 -0.27
CA GLU A 63 42.65 -14.10 -0.48
C GLU A 63 43.79 -13.52 -1.38
N LEU A 64 43.43 -12.84 -2.45
CA LEU A 64 44.38 -12.19 -3.35
C LEU A 64 45.24 -11.14 -2.63
N VAL A 65 44.58 -10.23 -1.88
CA VAL A 65 45.34 -9.14 -1.20
C VAL A 65 46.12 -9.65 -0.01
N GLN A 66 45.71 -10.72 0.70
CA GLN A 66 46.47 -11.39 1.75
C GLN A 66 47.73 -12.06 1.18
N LYS A 67 47.62 -12.70 0.01
CA LYS A 67 48.79 -13.24 -0.70
C LYS A 67 49.74 -12.13 -1.11
N LEU A 68 49.24 -11.01 -1.63
CA LEU A 68 50.04 -9.84 -1.98
C LEU A 68 50.79 -9.28 -0.73
N ASP A 69 50.12 -9.19 0.44
CA ASP A 69 50.74 -8.75 1.70
C ASP A 69 51.90 -9.65 2.09
N SER A 70 51.72 -10.97 2.01
CA SER A 70 52.79 -11.95 2.27
C SER A 70 53.98 -11.81 1.30
N ASP A 71 53.70 -11.54 0.03
CA ASP A 71 54.78 -11.41 -0.97
C ASP A 71 55.52 -10.08 -0.82
N VAL A 72 54.82 -8.97 -0.53
CA VAL A 72 55.45 -7.67 -0.24
C VAL A 72 56.25 -7.71 1.06
N ASP A 73 55.81 -8.45 2.10
CA ASP A 73 56.58 -8.65 3.32
C ASP A 73 57.92 -9.39 3.04
N LYS A 74 57.95 -10.36 2.10
CA LYS A 74 59.22 -11.02 1.65
C LYS A 74 60.09 -10.02 0.88
N MET A 75 59.50 -9.22 0.00
CA MET A 75 60.23 -8.19 -0.79
C MET A 75 60.88 -7.13 0.13
N ILE A 76 60.21 -6.76 1.23
CA ILE A 76 60.78 -5.84 2.24
C ILE A 76 61.97 -6.45 2.93
N LYS A 77 61.92 -7.76 3.29
CA LYS A 77 63.06 -8.48 3.93
C LYS A 77 64.28 -8.56 3.03
N GLU A 78 64.04 -8.70 1.72
CA GLU A 78 65.10 -8.70 0.70
C GLU A 78 65.54 -7.30 0.24
N GLY A 79 64.96 -6.24 0.81
CA GLY A 79 65.33 -4.84 0.50
C GLY A 79 64.81 -4.32 -0.85
N VAL A 80 63.91 -5.03 -1.51
CA VAL A 80 63.35 -4.68 -2.82
C VAL A 80 62.13 -3.79 -2.71
N ALA A 81 61.41 -3.82 -1.58
CA ALA A 81 60.22 -2.97 -1.31
C ALA A 81 60.41 -2.15 -0.01
N THR A 82 59.66 -1.08 0.13
CA THR A 82 59.72 -0.17 1.27
C THR A 82 58.67 -0.55 2.34
N LYS A 83 58.90 -0.12 3.62
CA LYS A 83 57.89 -0.28 4.67
C LYS A 83 56.59 0.47 4.35
N ALA A 84 56.66 1.54 3.57
CA ALA A 84 55.47 2.30 3.12
C ALA A 84 54.60 1.46 2.16
N ASP A 85 55.25 0.66 1.26
CA ASP A 85 54.55 -0.26 0.37
C ASP A 85 53.81 -1.35 1.18
N GLY A 86 54.47 -1.94 2.18
CA GLY A 86 53.83 -2.89 3.05
C GLY A 86 52.63 -2.34 3.83
N LEU A 87 52.73 -1.11 4.37
CA LEU A 87 51.63 -0.48 5.04
C LEU A 87 50.44 -0.19 4.06
N SER A 88 50.74 0.18 2.83
CA SER A 88 49.71 0.40 1.81
C SER A 88 48.93 -0.87 1.47
N VAL A 89 49.62 -2.03 1.40
CA VAL A 89 48.96 -3.33 1.17
C VAL A 89 48.15 -3.74 2.38
N LYS A 90 48.63 -3.53 3.62
CA LYS A 90 47.84 -3.82 4.84
C LYS A 90 46.55 -3.00 4.92
N VAL A 91 46.54 -1.75 4.44
CA VAL A 91 45.31 -0.97 4.31
C VAL A 91 44.35 -1.67 3.34
N LYS A 92 44.85 -2.23 2.23
CA LYS A 92 44.00 -2.96 1.27
C LYS A 92 43.43 -4.28 1.84
N VAL A 93 44.18 -4.97 2.67
CA VAL A 93 43.68 -6.16 3.39
C VAL A 93 42.51 -5.75 4.32
N ASN A 94 42.70 -4.69 5.12
CA ASN A 94 41.64 -4.19 6.00
C ASN A 94 40.38 -3.75 5.23
N GLU A 95 40.57 -3.07 4.09
CA GLU A 95 39.46 -2.70 3.18
C GLU A 95 38.69 -3.94 2.67
N ALA A 96 39.42 -5.00 2.29
CA ALA A 96 38.81 -6.25 1.83
C ALA A 96 38.04 -6.98 2.96
N GLU A 97 38.59 -7.03 4.18
CA GLU A 97 37.93 -7.58 5.37
C GLU A 97 36.63 -6.81 5.71
N MET A 98 36.71 -5.48 5.66
CA MET A 98 35.51 -4.65 5.85
C MET A 98 34.45 -4.93 4.78
N MET A 99 34.85 -5.05 3.51
CA MET A 99 33.94 -5.36 2.40
C MET A 99 33.25 -6.71 2.62
N LEU A 100 34.00 -7.74 3.00
CA LEU A 100 33.45 -9.07 3.30
C LEU A 100 32.44 -9.00 4.44
N THR A 101 32.78 -8.30 5.54
CA THR A 101 31.89 -8.11 6.68
C THR A 101 30.59 -7.39 6.29
N GLN A 102 30.67 -6.36 5.44
CA GLN A 102 29.49 -5.63 4.95
C GLN A 102 28.58 -6.52 4.10
N VAL A 103 29.16 -7.35 3.24
CA VAL A 103 28.40 -8.29 2.39
C VAL A 103 27.75 -9.37 3.25
N ASP A 104 28.45 -9.94 4.24
CA ASP A 104 27.90 -10.92 5.16
C ASP A 104 26.73 -10.36 5.97
N ASN A 105 26.86 -9.15 6.51
CA ASN A 105 25.78 -8.49 7.21
C ASN A 105 24.59 -8.23 6.29
N GLY A 106 24.83 -7.78 5.07
CA GLY A 106 23.80 -7.56 4.06
C GLY A 106 23.04 -8.84 3.69
N LEU A 107 23.77 -9.94 3.55
CA LEU A 107 23.22 -11.26 3.25
C LEU A 107 22.32 -11.76 4.40
N ASN A 108 22.80 -11.68 5.63
CA ASN A 108 22.02 -12.09 6.81
C ASN A 108 20.74 -11.26 6.96
N LEU A 109 20.82 -9.93 6.82
CA LEU A 109 19.66 -9.05 6.88
C LEU A 109 18.65 -9.34 5.75
N SER A 110 19.12 -9.60 4.53
CA SER A 110 18.25 -9.94 3.40
C SER A 110 17.57 -11.30 3.61
N LYS A 111 18.26 -12.29 4.19
CA LYS A 111 17.67 -13.59 4.58
C LYS A 111 16.58 -13.40 5.64
N MET A 112 16.84 -12.62 6.70
CA MET A 112 15.83 -12.30 7.72
C MET A 112 14.60 -11.61 7.14
N LEU A 113 14.80 -10.70 6.19
CA LEU A 113 13.70 -10.00 5.52
C LEU A 113 12.85 -10.95 4.67
N LEU A 114 13.48 -11.90 3.96
CA LEU A 114 12.76 -12.94 3.23
C LEU A 114 11.94 -13.84 4.18
N CYS A 115 12.52 -14.24 5.32
CA CYS A 115 11.79 -14.99 6.35
C CYS A 115 10.55 -14.21 6.84
N GLN A 116 10.69 -12.90 7.10
CA GLN A 116 9.59 -12.07 7.53
C GLN A 116 8.47 -12.02 6.48
N LEU A 117 8.80 -11.84 5.20
CA LEU A 117 7.80 -11.81 4.12
C LEU A 117 7.08 -13.15 3.94
N CYS A 118 7.80 -14.25 4.15
CA CYS A 118 7.23 -15.60 4.09
C CYS A 118 6.52 -16.03 5.39
N GLY A 119 6.52 -15.21 6.44
CA GLY A 119 5.93 -15.56 7.74
C GLY A 119 6.72 -16.63 8.51
N LEU A 120 8.01 -16.79 8.22
CA LEU A 120 8.91 -17.72 8.88
C LEU A 120 9.62 -17.04 10.06
N PRO A 121 10.11 -17.80 11.06
CA PRO A 121 11.00 -17.26 12.09
C PRO A 121 12.24 -16.64 11.47
N LEU A 122 12.70 -15.49 11.99
CA LEU A 122 13.80 -14.72 11.42
C LEU A 122 15.14 -15.47 11.37
N GLU A 123 15.33 -16.43 12.27
CA GLU A 123 16.55 -17.25 12.40
C GLU A 123 16.48 -18.55 11.59
N THR A 124 15.48 -18.70 10.70
CA THR A 124 15.35 -19.89 9.86
C THR A 124 16.52 -19.96 8.88
N ASP A 125 17.30 -21.02 8.96
CA ASP A 125 18.36 -21.28 7.97
C ASP A 125 17.74 -21.94 6.72
N PHE A 126 18.08 -21.40 5.56
CA PHE A 126 17.61 -21.91 4.27
C PHE A 126 18.62 -21.61 3.17
N GLN A 127 18.55 -22.37 2.10
CA GLN A 127 19.28 -22.14 0.86
C GLN A 127 18.29 -21.94 -0.29
N LEU A 128 18.60 -20.99 -1.15
CA LEU A 128 17.79 -20.74 -2.33
C LEU A 128 18.19 -21.68 -3.47
N ALA A 129 17.23 -22.08 -4.28
CA ALA A 129 17.45 -23.04 -5.37
C ALA A 129 18.50 -22.54 -6.38
N ASP A 130 18.55 -21.24 -6.61
CA ASP A 130 19.39 -20.61 -7.63
C ASP A 130 20.75 -20.10 -7.10
N GLU A 131 21.10 -20.33 -5.82
CA GLU A 131 22.41 -19.92 -5.25
C GLU A 131 23.62 -20.57 -5.94
N SER A 132 23.43 -21.72 -6.57
CA SER A 132 24.47 -22.44 -7.30
C SER A 132 24.55 -22.12 -8.80
N MET A 133 23.59 -21.35 -9.33
CA MET A 133 23.58 -20.96 -10.73
C MET A 133 24.77 -20.03 -11.05
N LYS A 134 25.54 -20.40 -12.08
CA LYS A 134 26.65 -19.59 -12.56
C LYS A 134 26.20 -18.56 -13.60
N ASP A 135 25.24 -18.95 -14.44
CA ASP A 135 24.69 -18.10 -15.49
C ASP A 135 23.17 -18.07 -15.37
N LEU A 136 22.58 -16.89 -15.27
CA LEU A 136 21.15 -16.71 -15.32
C LEU A 136 20.68 -16.88 -16.77
N PRO A 137 19.63 -17.69 -17.01
CA PRO A 137 19.07 -17.79 -18.34
C PRO A 137 18.47 -16.43 -18.73
N LEU A 138 19.07 -15.81 -19.73
CA LEU A 138 18.52 -14.59 -20.31
C LEU A 138 17.21 -14.94 -21.03
N PRO A 139 16.11 -14.22 -20.80
CA PRO A 139 14.88 -14.45 -21.56
C PRO A 139 15.13 -14.17 -23.03
N ASN A 140 14.84 -15.16 -23.89
CA ASN A 140 15.08 -15.08 -25.32
C ASN A 140 14.17 -14.09 -26.08
N THR A 141 13.16 -13.53 -25.40
CA THR A 141 12.19 -12.61 -26.00
C THR A 141 11.72 -11.62 -24.93
N TYR A 142 12.04 -10.37 -25.13
CA TYR A 142 11.44 -9.27 -24.39
C TYR A 142 10.10 -8.93 -25.05
N THR A 143 9.02 -9.12 -24.33
CA THR A 143 7.70 -8.64 -24.78
C THR A 143 7.66 -7.13 -24.51
N GLU A 144 7.45 -6.33 -25.54
CA GLU A 144 7.25 -4.89 -25.35
C GLU A 144 6.10 -4.66 -24.36
N ALA A 145 6.39 -3.90 -23.32
CA ALA A 145 5.40 -3.58 -22.31
C ALA A 145 4.33 -2.66 -22.91
N ASN A 146 3.11 -3.19 -23.05
CA ASN A 146 1.99 -2.42 -23.58
C ASN A 146 1.35 -1.58 -22.48
N VAL A 147 1.50 -0.25 -22.59
CA VAL A 147 0.93 0.73 -21.65
C VAL A 147 -0.57 0.54 -21.50
N SER A 148 -1.33 0.29 -22.58
CA SER A 148 -2.78 0.10 -22.51
C SER A 148 -3.18 -1.13 -21.69
N THR A 149 -2.42 -2.21 -21.80
CA THR A 149 -2.60 -3.43 -21.01
C THR A 149 -2.30 -3.17 -19.52
N ALA A 150 -1.24 -2.41 -19.23
CA ALA A 150 -0.91 -2.01 -17.87
C ALA A 150 -2.02 -1.15 -17.24
N LEU A 151 -2.52 -0.14 -17.96
CA LEU A 151 -3.58 0.75 -17.48
C LEU A 151 -4.90 0.00 -17.22
N SER A 152 -5.20 -1.06 -17.97
CA SER A 152 -6.43 -1.83 -17.81
C SER A 152 -6.37 -2.88 -16.69
N ASN A 153 -5.18 -3.41 -16.39
CA ASN A 153 -5.02 -4.55 -15.50
C ASN A 153 -4.49 -4.20 -14.10
N ARG A 154 -3.96 -2.99 -13.89
CA ARG A 154 -3.43 -2.61 -12.58
C ARG A 154 -4.54 -2.37 -11.57
N GLU A 155 -4.53 -3.16 -10.49
CA GLU A 155 -5.52 -3.09 -9.42
C GLU A 155 -5.46 -1.77 -8.65
N GLU A 156 -4.28 -1.14 -8.56
CA GLU A 156 -4.13 0.20 -7.96
C GLU A 156 -4.97 1.26 -8.67
N LEU A 157 -5.09 1.20 -10.01
CA LEU A 157 -5.92 2.12 -10.80
C LEU A 157 -7.41 1.85 -10.57
N LYS A 158 -7.81 0.57 -10.50
CA LYS A 158 -9.19 0.19 -10.16
C LYS A 158 -9.58 0.69 -8.77
N SER A 159 -8.67 0.60 -7.80
CA SER A 159 -8.86 1.15 -6.45
C SER A 159 -9.12 2.65 -6.49
N LEU A 160 -8.37 3.41 -7.27
CA LEU A 160 -8.55 4.86 -7.40
C LEU A 160 -9.82 5.23 -8.16
N GLU A 161 -10.22 4.45 -9.16
CA GLU A 161 -11.50 4.61 -9.85
C GLU A 161 -12.68 4.41 -8.89
N LEU A 162 -12.66 3.35 -8.08
CA LEU A 162 -13.67 3.08 -7.07
C LEU A 162 -13.69 4.18 -5.98
N ALA A 163 -12.54 4.66 -5.55
CA ALA A 163 -12.44 5.79 -4.63
C ALA A 163 -13.07 7.07 -5.24
N SER A 164 -12.82 7.36 -6.50
CA SER A 164 -13.44 8.48 -7.21
C SER A 164 -14.98 8.38 -7.26
N GLU A 165 -15.51 7.16 -7.52
CA GLU A 165 -16.97 6.92 -7.49
C GLU A 165 -17.55 7.08 -6.08
N ILE A 166 -16.84 6.69 -5.02
CA ILE A 166 -17.23 6.93 -3.63
C ILE A 166 -17.38 8.44 -3.38
N TYR A 167 -16.40 9.25 -3.77
CA TYR A 167 -16.47 10.70 -3.61
C TYR A 167 -17.60 11.31 -4.43
N ARG A 168 -17.87 10.79 -5.63
CA ARG A 168 -19.03 11.21 -6.43
C ARG A 168 -20.35 10.90 -5.73
N GLN A 169 -20.49 9.74 -5.07
CA GLN A 169 -21.70 9.43 -4.28
C GLN A 169 -21.78 10.26 -3.00
N LYS A 170 -20.66 10.65 -2.36
CA LYS A 170 -20.66 11.59 -1.23
C LYS A 170 -21.29 12.93 -1.59
N VAL A 171 -21.12 13.43 -2.81
CA VAL A 171 -21.84 14.63 -3.29
C VAL A 171 -23.35 14.42 -3.20
N ASN A 172 -23.86 13.24 -3.56
CA ASN A 172 -25.29 12.92 -3.48
C ASN A 172 -25.76 12.83 -2.02
N VAL A 173 -24.93 12.30 -1.11
CA VAL A 173 -25.22 12.29 0.34
C VAL A 173 -25.37 13.70 0.88
N VAL A 174 -24.42 14.58 0.58
CA VAL A 174 -24.46 16.00 1.01
C VAL A 174 -25.68 16.72 0.41
N ARG A 175 -26.01 16.47 -0.85
CA ARG A 175 -27.20 17.04 -1.49
C ARG A 175 -28.47 16.56 -0.81
N ALA A 176 -28.55 15.30 -0.39
CA ALA A 176 -29.71 14.71 0.25
C ALA A 176 -30.05 15.37 1.60
N ASP A 177 -29.08 15.97 2.30
CA ASP A 177 -29.32 16.69 3.56
C ASP A 177 -30.18 17.95 3.38
N PHE A 178 -30.27 18.46 2.16
CA PHE A 178 -31.07 19.62 1.78
C PHE A 178 -32.37 19.26 1.01
N LEU A 179 -32.70 17.97 0.96
CA LEU A 179 -33.93 17.45 0.34
C LEU A 179 -34.93 17.01 1.42
N PRO A 180 -36.23 16.93 1.10
CA PRO A 180 -37.24 16.42 2.03
C PRO A 180 -36.91 15.02 2.52
N SER A 181 -37.24 14.74 3.78
CA SER A 181 -37.14 13.40 4.38
C SER A 181 -38.48 12.99 4.99
N VAL A 182 -38.77 11.69 4.93
CA VAL A 182 -40.00 11.08 5.45
C VAL A 182 -39.61 9.91 6.34
N ALA A 183 -40.13 9.87 7.56
CA ALA A 183 -39.91 8.78 8.51
C ALA A 183 -41.24 8.34 9.15
N LEU A 184 -41.38 7.04 9.37
CA LEU A 184 -42.41 6.46 10.21
C LEU A 184 -41.89 6.45 11.66
N THR A 185 -42.70 6.97 12.58
CA THR A 185 -42.37 6.97 14.02
C THR A 185 -43.41 6.22 14.80
N ALA A 186 -42.97 5.46 15.79
CA ALA A 186 -43.87 4.82 16.77
C ALA A 186 -43.27 5.01 18.15
N ASN A 187 -44.11 5.47 19.08
CA ASN A 187 -43.75 5.72 20.48
C ASN A 187 -44.67 4.95 21.41
N TYR A 188 -44.08 4.35 22.43
CA TYR A 188 -44.81 3.84 23.58
C TYR A 188 -44.30 4.58 24.83
N LEU A 189 -45.23 5.25 25.48
CA LEU A 189 -44.95 6.06 26.67
C LEU A 189 -45.79 5.55 27.85
N VAL A 190 -45.15 5.35 28.99
CA VAL A 190 -45.80 5.02 30.25
C VAL A 190 -45.60 6.20 31.18
N THR A 191 -46.70 6.77 31.67
CA THR A 191 -46.67 7.92 32.58
C THR A 191 -47.50 7.70 33.82
N ASN A 192 -47.07 8.29 34.94
CA ASN A 192 -47.81 8.45 36.15
C ASN A 192 -47.60 9.89 36.65
N PRO A 193 -48.65 10.71 36.78
CA PRO A 193 -50.06 10.43 36.48
C PRO A 193 -50.34 10.23 35.01
N SER A 194 -51.45 9.55 34.69
CA SER A 194 -51.90 9.31 33.31
C SER A 194 -52.31 10.63 32.66
N LEU A 195 -51.71 10.97 31.53
CA LEU A 195 -52.02 12.16 30.76
C LEU A 195 -53.29 12.04 29.89
N VAL A 196 -53.83 10.81 29.77
CA VAL A 196 -54.97 10.51 28.88
C VAL A 196 -56.32 10.54 29.63
N ASN A 197 -56.35 10.23 30.93
CA ASN A 197 -57.58 10.13 31.73
C ASN A 197 -57.59 11.07 32.95
N GLY A 198 -57.34 12.36 32.76
CA GLY A 198 -57.57 13.39 33.77
C GLY A 198 -56.64 13.31 35.00
N PHE A 199 -55.35 13.04 34.81
CA PHE A 199 -54.36 13.04 35.87
C PHE A 199 -54.56 11.97 36.98
N GLU A 200 -55.19 10.83 36.63
CA GLU A 200 -55.21 9.69 37.57
C GLU A 200 -53.83 9.26 38.00
N ASN A 201 -53.60 9.10 39.30
CA ASN A 201 -52.31 8.71 39.86
C ASN A 201 -52.08 7.19 39.68
N LYS A 202 -52.03 6.72 38.44
CA LYS A 202 -51.77 5.34 38.02
C LYS A 202 -50.87 5.30 36.79
N PHE A 203 -49.98 4.30 36.73
CA PHE A 203 -49.21 4.05 35.55
C PHE A 203 -50.10 3.54 34.40
N ARG A 204 -50.13 4.26 33.29
CA ARG A 204 -50.79 3.83 32.07
C ARG A 204 -49.86 3.97 30.88
N GLY A 205 -49.86 2.96 29.98
CA GLY A 205 -49.17 2.98 28.71
C GLY A 205 -50.03 3.58 27.61
N MET A 206 -49.42 4.43 26.83
CA MET A 206 -50.00 4.99 25.60
C MET A 206 -49.04 4.76 24.44
N TRP A 207 -49.58 4.35 23.30
CA TRP A 207 -48.82 4.26 22.08
C TRP A 207 -49.30 5.31 21.07
N ALA A 208 -48.37 5.82 20.31
CA ALA A 208 -48.66 6.74 19.19
C ALA A 208 -47.81 6.32 17.97
N ALA A 209 -48.39 6.30 16.80
CA ALA A 209 -47.71 6.11 15.54
C ALA A 209 -48.03 7.23 14.58
N GLY A 210 -47.09 7.66 13.79
CA GLY A 210 -47.24 8.77 12.87
C GLY A 210 -46.17 8.80 11.79
N ILE A 211 -46.43 9.67 10.80
CA ILE A 211 -45.45 9.97 9.74
C ILE A 211 -44.90 11.35 10.00
N VAL A 212 -43.58 11.47 10.04
CA VAL A 212 -42.88 12.74 10.18
C VAL A 212 -42.25 13.08 8.82
N VAL A 213 -42.65 14.26 8.30
CA VAL A 213 -42.07 14.84 7.07
C VAL A 213 -41.28 16.07 7.47
N LYS A 214 -39.96 16.04 7.17
CA LYS A 214 -39.04 17.16 7.41
C LYS A 214 -38.65 17.78 6.06
N ILE A 215 -39.01 19.05 5.83
CA ILE A 215 -38.70 19.78 4.63
C ILE A 215 -37.78 20.94 5.02
N PRO A 216 -36.48 20.92 4.64
CA PRO A 216 -35.60 22.07 4.84
C PRO A 216 -36.00 23.20 3.87
N VAL A 217 -36.44 24.33 4.39
CA VAL A 217 -36.96 25.43 3.55
C VAL A 217 -35.87 26.44 3.21
N PHE A 218 -35.07 26.82 4.21
CA PHE A 218 -34.03 27.83 4.01
C PHE A 218 -32.84 27.63 4.96
N HIS A 219 -31.60 27.71 4.42
CA HIS A 219 -30.37 27.52 5.16
C HIS A 219 -29.29 28.53 4.76
N TRP A 220 -29.67 29.76 4.46
CA TRP A 220 -28.73 30.87 4.19
C TRP A 220 -27.61 30.53 3.20
N GLY A 221 -27.90 29.73 2.18
CA GLY A 221 -26.93 29.33 1.16
C GLY A 221 -25.95 28.19 1.60
N GLU A 222 -26.04 27.67 2.82
CA GLU A 222 -25.16 26.60 3.35
C GLU A 222 -25.13 25.38 2.42
N GLY A 223 -26.28 24.94 1.92
CA GLY A 223 -26.38 23.79 1.02
C GLY A 223 -25.59 23.96 -0.27
N ILE A 224 -25.60 25.16 -0.84
CA ILE A 224 -24.87 25.47 -2.09
C ILE A 224 -23.36 25.30 -1.86
N TYR A 225 -22.83 25.86 -0.77
CA TYR A 225 -21.41 25.82 -0.46
C TYR A 225 -20.96 24.42 -0.03
N LYS A 226 -21.76 23.68 0.76
CA LYS A 226 -21.47 22.29 1.12
C LYS A 226 -21.42 21.37 -0.10
N VAL A 227 -22.38 21.52 -1.03
CA VAL A 227 -22.36 20.74 -2.29
C VAL A 227 -21.17 21.14 -3.16
N LYS A 228 -20.81 22.43 -3.21
CA LYS A 228 -19.59 22.87 -3.94
C LYS A 228 -18.33 22.27 -3.33
N ALA A 229 -18.20 22.25 -2.00
CA ALA A 229 -17.07 21.63 -1.31
C ALA A 229 -16.99 20.12 -1.61
N ALA A 230 -18.09 19.39 -1.49
CA ALA A 230 -18.12 17.96 -1.82
C ALA A 230 -17.78 17.68 -3.30
N LYS A 231 -18.20 18.55 -4.22
CA LYS A 231 -17.80 18.47 -5.64
C LYS A 231 -16.30 18.72 -5.84
N ALA A 232 -15.72 19.67 -5.10
CA ALA A 232 -14.29 19.91 -5.14
C ALA A 232 -13.50 18.69 -4.66
N GLU A 233 -13.93 18.03 -3.57
CA GLU A 233 -13.34 16.77 -3.10
C GLU A 233 -13.43 15.65 -4.15
N ALA A 234 -14.58 15.52 -4.83
CA ALA A 234 -14.74 14.55 -5.92
C ALA A 234 -13.80 14.85 -7.11
N ASN A 235 -13.58 16.13 -7.43
CA ASN A 235 -12.63 16.53 -8.45
C ASN A 235 -11.17 16.21 -8.03
N ILE A 236 -10.81 16.44 -6.76
CA ILE A 236 -9.49 16.04 -6.24
C ILE A 236 -9.26 14.54 -6.43
N ALA A 237 -10.25 13.71 -6.09
CA ALA A 237 -10.14 12.26 -6.27
C ALA A 237 -9.97 11.88 -7.75
N ARG A 238 -10.67 12.54 -8.66
CA ARG A 238 -10.53 12.35 -10.11
C ARG A 238 -9.14 12.74 -10.61
N TYR A 239 -8.65 13.92 -10.24
CA TYR A 239 -7.31 14.36 -10.65
C TYR A 239 -6.20 13.46 -10.08
N LYS A 240 -6.41 12.91 -8.89
CA LYS A 240 -5.49 11.92 -8.32
C LYS A 240 -5.42 10.65 -9.16
N LEU A 241 -6.55 10.19 -9.70
CA LEU A 241 -6.59 9.07 -10.63
C LEU A 241 -5.86 9.40 -11.94
N GLU A 242 -6.07 10.58 -12.51
CA GLU A 242 -5.39 11.03 -13.74
C GLU A 242 -3.86 11.10 -13.53
N ASP A 243 -3.39 11.72 -12.44
CA ASP A 243 -1.97 11.80 -12.07
C ASP A 243 -1.31 10.42 -11.92
N ILE A 244 -2.01 9.46 -11.29
CA ILE A 244 -1.48 8.10 -11.16
C ILE A 244 -1.47 7.36 -12.50
N LYS A 245 -2.45 7.57 -13.38
CA LYS A 245 -2.41 7.01 -14.75
C LYS A 245 -1.18 7.49 -15.53
N GLU A 246 -0.86 8.77 -15.47
CA GLU A 246 0.35 9.32 -16.10
C GLU A 246 1.64 8.74 -15.48
N LYS A 247 1.68 8.57 -14.15
CA LYS A 247 2.82 7.94 -13.47
C LYS A 247 3.00 6.48 -13.86
N VAL A 248 1.92 5.73 -14.01
CA VAL A 248 1.96 4.35 -14.48
C VAL A 248 2.50 4.26 -15.90
N GLU A 249 2.06 5.13 -16.80
CA GLU A 249 2.57 5.22 -18.17
C GLU A 249 4.09 5.49 -18.17
N LEU A 250 4.54 6.46 -17.37
CA LEU A 250 5.96 6.76 -17.22
C LEU A 250 6.75 5.56 -16.68
N GLN A 251 6.25 4.88 -15.65
CA GLN A 251 6.89 3.69 -15.06
C GLN A 251 7.03 2.55 -16.07
N VAL A 252 5.98 2.27 -16.83
CA VAL A 252 6.00 1.21 -17.86
C VAL A 252 7.07 1.53 -18.90
N THR A 253 7.11 2.78 -19.36
CA THR A 253 8.10 3.24 -20.33
C THR A 253 9.53 3.15 -19.79
N GLN A 254 9.76 3.64 -18.54
CA GLN A 254 11.08 3.57 -17.91
C GLN A 254 11.56 2.12 -17.71
N ASN A 255 10.66 1.23 -17.26
CA ASN A 255 11.01 -0.18 -17.08
C ASN A 255 11.28 -0.89 -18.42
N SER A 256 10.59 -0.51 -19.49
CA SER A 256 10.89 -1.02 -20.83
C SER A 256 12.31 -0.65 -21.27
N TYR A 257 12.77 0.58 -21.01
CA TYR A 257 14.16 0.97 -21.29
C TYR A 257 15.16 0.18 -20.44
N LYS A 258 14.90 0.01 -19.13
CA LYS A 258 15.81 -0.73 -18.22
C LYS A 258 15.93 -2.22 -18.55
N VAL A 259 14.92 -2.82 -19.15
CA VAL A 259 14.98 -4.23 -19.59
C VAL A 259 15.82 -4.37 -20.85
N ASN A 260 15.96 -3.31 -21.64
CA ASN A 260 16.75 -3.32 -22.87
C ASN A 260 18.22 -2.88 -22.67
N GLU A 261 18.60 -2.41 -21.47
CA GLU A 261 19.97 -2.15 -21.04
C GLU A 261 20.68 -3.44 -20.59
#